data_444e3fbbd67242775bfa5a76eca8a259
#
_entry.id   444e3fbbd67242775bfa5a76eca8a259
#
_cell.length_a   1.000
_cell.length_b   1.000
_cell.length_c   1.000
_cell.angle_alpha   90.00
_cell.angle_beta   90.00
_cell.angle_gamma   90.00
#
_symmetry.space_group_name_H-M   'P 1'
#
loop_
_entity.id
_entity.type
_entity.pdbx_description
1 polymer ?
#
loop_
_entity_poly.entity_id
_entity_poly.type
_entity_poly.pdbx_seq_one_letter_code
_entity_poly.pdbx_strand_id
1 'polypeptide(L)'
;MKRLIGIVVAICLLSAIFIWIEKNTLRSITLTSPRNTAMYNKVDVSIAKPAPVYIEYTEKKTGKSYRTRTSPADTLHHLDLLLLKANTEYTYRVVIDNLFKQKSKELTFKTREQSSWLVNHWFNELHPHDTTALGDGMILICFGRLPGYMALIDNEGEVRWVWQVDDIGVRAASITPRGTFLAMLRPFVKDVIDDYTMTPEQVRNDEHKKPMRRGSIGFAGGTGLAEVSLTGETMWRLDLDKIEKEKDYQVIHHDVLMDKDHHIHTLYRPKKIATISVNGTMETDTLGGDGIMVIDTLGNVLKTWSAWDVWDIENDPYIGEYRYDRFHINGLCFD
;
A
#
# COMPACT_ATOMS: atom_id res chain seq x y z
N MET A 1 4.24 42.09 56.02
CA MET A 1 4.62 40.69 56.12
C MET A 1 3.40 39.73 56.05
N LYS A 2 2.39 39.82 56.95
CA LYS A 2 1.22 38.91 56.96
C LYS A 2 0.42 38.89 55.61
N ARG A 3 0.19 40.04 54.96
CA ARG A 3 -0.51 40.10 53.66
C ARG A 3 0.29 39.42 52.54
N LEU A 4 1.62 39.54 52.50
CA LEU A 4 2.47 38.91 51.50
C LEU A 4 2.46 37.38 51.68
N ILE A 5 2.50 36.89 52.92
CA ILE A 5 2.40 35.46 53.23
C ILE A 5 1.04 34.90 52.76
N GLY A 6 -0.06 35.63 53.00
CA GLY A 6 -1.39 35.22 52.52
C GLY A 6 -1.51 35.11 51.02
N ILE A 7 -0.90 36.03 50.29
CA ILE A 7 -0.88 35.99 48.80
C ILE A 7 -0.06 34.79 48.32
N VAL A 8 1.10 34.53 48.89
CA VAL A 8 1.95 33.36 48.53
C VAL A 8 1.21 32.04 48.77
N VAL A 9 0.57 31.92 49.93
CA VAL A 9 -0.22 30.72 50.27
C VAL A 9 -1.38 30.51 49.30
N ALA A 10 -2.11 31.59 48.94
CA ALA A 10 -3.19 31.51 47.97
C ALA A 10 -2.70 31.08 46.59
N ILE A 11 -1.57 31.61 46.11
CA ILE A 11 -0.95 31.23 44.84
C ILE A 11 -0.53 29.76 44.86
N CYS A 12 0.09 29.29 45.94
CA CYS A 12 0.46 27.88 46.10
C CYS A 12 -0.75 26.95 46.10
N LEU A 13 -1.83 27.32 46.78
CA LEU A 13 -3.07 26.54 46.79
C LEU A 13 -3.73 26.51 45.41
N LEU A 14 -3.83 27.64 44.72
CA LEU A 14 -4.35 27.69 43.36
C LEU A 14 -3.50 26.86 42.38
N SER A 15 -2.17 26.93 42.50
CA SER A 15 -1.25 26.14 41.70
C SER A 15 -1.41 24.63 41.99
N ALA A 16 -1.56 24.25 43.23
CA ALA A 16 -1.79 22.84 43.65
C ALA A 16 -3.13 22.31 43.11
N ILE A 17 -4.20 23.12 43.19
CA ILE A 17 -5.52 22.80 42.64
C ILE A 17 -5.43 22.67 41.08
N PHE A 18 -4.74 23.59 40.43
CA PHE A 18 -4.54 23.56 38.97
C PHE A 18 -3.78 22.31 38.56
N ILE A 19 -2.68 21.98 39.24
CA ILE A 19 -1.91 20.76 38.98
C ILE A 19 -2.79 19.51 39.20
N TRP A 20 -3.61 19.49 40.25
CA TRP A 20 -4.51 18.37 40.52
C TRP A 20 -5.61 18.22 39.46
N ILE A 21 -6.17 19.33 38.97
CA ILE A 21 -7.16 19.33 37.89
C ILE A 21 -6.56 18.80 36.59
N GLU A 22 -5.35 19.24 36.23
CA GLU A 22 -4.64 18.84 35.04
C GLU A 22 -4.04 17.42 35.11
N LYS A 23 -3.83 16.89 36.33
CA LYS A 23 -3.29 15.54 36.48
C LYS A 23 -4.29 14.51 35.97
N ASN A 24 -3.84 13.73 35.00
CA ASN A 24 -4.58 12.59 34.48
C ASN A 24 -4.06 11.29 35.09
N THR A 25 -4.84 10.23 35.04
CA THR A 25 -4.46 8.91 35.55
C THR A 25 -4.54 7.90 34.40
N LEU A 26 -3.42 7.29 34.12
CA LEU A 26 -3.34 6.14 33.23
C LEU A 26 -3.96 4.93 33.94
N ARG A 27 -5.00 4.34 33.36
CA ARG A 27 -5.74 3.19 33.93
C ARG A 27 -5.18 1.87 33.38
N SER A 28 -5.00 1.76 32.07
CA SER A 28 -4.47 0.55 31.45
C SER A 28 -3.71 0.84 30.18
N ILE A 29 -2.75 -0.02 29.87
CA ILE A 29 -2.05 -0.09 28.60
C ILE A 29 -2.05 -1.56 28.19
N THR A 30 -2.58 -1.88 27.01
CA THR A 30 -2.59 -3.23 26.47
C THR A 30 -1.97 -3.20 25.08
N LEU A 31 -0.87 -3.93 24.90
CA LEU A 31 -0.23 -4.11 23.59
C LEU A 31 -0.69 -5.43 22.99
N THR A 32 -1.16 -5.38 21.75
CA THR A 32 -1.61 -6.54 20.98
C THR A 32 -0.80 -6.64 19.70
N SER A 33 -0.24 -7.83 19.43
CA SER A 33 0.48 -8.12 18.18
C SER A 33 -0.40 -8.98 17.27
N PRO A 34 -0.91 -8.46 16.15
CA PRO A 34 -1.71 -9.22 15.19
C PRO A 34 -0.96 -10.46 14.69
N ARG A 35 -1.67 -11.55 14.41
CA ARG A 35 -1.03 -12.83 14.05
C ARG A 35 -0.42 -12.85 12.65
N ASN A 36 -0.93 -12.05 11.75
CA ASN A 36 -0.62 -12.04 10.32
C ASN A 36 0.53 -11.10 9.93
N THR A 37 1.09 -10.34 10.86
CA THR A 37 2.21 -9.43 10.56
C THR A 37 3.19 -9.33 11.73
N ALA A 38 4.47 -9.18 11.39
CA ALA A 38 5.54 -8.93 12.36
C ALA A 38 5.76 -7.42 12.60
N MET A 39 5.35 -6.57 11.67
CA MET A 39 5.75 -5.16 11.57
C MET A 39 4.69 -4.18 12.09
N TYR A 40 3.68 -4.68 12.79
CA TYR A 40 2.58 -3.88 13.32
C TYR A 40 2.19 -4.36 14.72
N ASN A 41 2.02 -3.41 15.64
CA ASN A 41 1.41 -3.65 16.95
C ASN A 41 0.37 -2.59 17.24
N LYS A 42 -0.69 -2.98 17.94
CA LYS A 42 -1.74 -2.08 18.43
C LYS A 42 -1.56 -1.87 19.92
N VAL A 43 -1.71 -0.63 20.37
CA VAL A 43 -1.71 -0.28 21.81
C VAL A 43 -3.02 0.38 22.16
N ASP A 44 -3.78 -0.29 23.00
CA ASP A 44 -5.00 0.24 23.59
C ASP A 44 -4.66 0.91 24.93
N VAL A 45 -5.07 2.16 25.09
CA VAL A 45 -4.78 2.99 26.27
C VAL A 45 -6.08 3.49 26.88
N SER A 46 -6.25 3.33 28.20
CA SER A 46 -7.35 3.94 28.94
C SER A 46 -6.82 4.92 29.97
N ILE A 47 -7.41 6.12 30.00
CA ILE A 47 -7.07 7.21 30.93
C ILE A 47 -8.32 7.69 31.66
N ALA A 48 -8.12 8.40 32.78
CA ALA A 48 -9.25 8.78 33.67
C ALA A 48 -10.08 9.96 33.14
N LYS A 49 -9.44 10.90 32.45
CA LYS A 49 -10.07 12.12 31.91
C LYS A 49 -9.75 12.24 30.43
N PRO A 50 -10.64 12.76 29.57
CA PRO A 50 -10.36 12.98 28.16
C PRO A 50 -9.12 13.85 27.97
N ALA A 51 -8.13 13.36 27.23
CA ALA A 51 -6.94 14.10 26.83
C ALA A 51 -6.35 13.48 25.55
N PRO A 52 -5.60 14.21 24.72
CA PRO A 52 -4.86 13.63 23.60
C PRO A 52 -3.76 12.69 24.11
N VAL A 53 -3.48 11.60 23.36
CA VAL A 53 -2.46 10.61 23.69
C VAL A 53 -1.62 10.26 22.47
N TYR A 54 -0.33 10.05 22.66
CA TYR A 54 0.56 9.45 21.67
C TYR A 54 1.55 8.49 22.33
N ILE A 55 2.27 7.73 21.52
CA ILE A 55 3.31 6.80 21.98
C ILE A 55 4.65 7.24 21.43
N GLU A 56 5.65 7.34 22.30
CA GLU A 56 7.06 7.41 21.96
C GLU A 56 7.62 5.98 22.04
N TYR A 57 8.34 5.53 21.01
CA TYR A 57 8.97 4.22 21.01
C TYR A 57 10.34 4.26 20.36
N THR A 58 11.25 3.41 20.85
CA THR A 58 12.66 3.43 20.46
C THR A 58 13.14 2.02 20.19
N GLU A 59 13.79 1.81 19.06
CA GLU A 59 14.49 0.59 18.73
C GLU A 59 15.72 0.46 19.64
N LYS A 60 15.80 -0.59 20.47
CA LYS A 60 16.86 -0.73 21.46
C LYS A 60 18.24 -0.83 20.86
N LYS A 61 18.38 -1.52 19.73
CA LYS A 61 19.68 -1.79 19.09
C LYS A 61 20.32 -0.53 18.51
N THR A 62 19.51 0.30 17.84
CA THR A 62 20.01 1.48 17.11
C THR A 62 19.84 2.78 17.89
N GLY A 63 18.94 2.80 18.89
CA GLY A 63 18.52 4.01 19.59
C GLY A 63 17.60 4.92 18.75
N LYS A 64 17.19 4.49 17.54
CA LYS A 64 16.30 5.27 16.68
C LYS A 64 14.92 5.37 17.32
N SER A 65 14.45 6.60 17.50
CA SER A 65 13.20 6.90 18.18
C SER A 65 12.13 7.35 17.20
N TYR A 66 10.90 6.97 17.49
CA TYR A 66 9.71 7.23 16.69
C TYR A 66 8.57 7.72 17.59
N ARG A 67 7.57 8.30 16.96
CA ARG A 67 6.36 8.77 17.63
C ARG A 67 5.13 8.46 16.78
N THR A 68 4.03 8.02 17.41
CA THR A 68 2.75 7.91 16.73
C THR A 68 2.14 9.29 16.48
N ARG A 69 1.15 9.36 15.59
CA ARG A 69 0.24 10.52 15.57
C ARG A 69 -0.43 10.65 16.93
N THR A 70 -0.72 11.90 17.31
CA THR A 70 -1.50 12.17 18.54
C THR A 70 -2.96 11.85 18.24
N SER A 71 -3.58 11.00 19.06
CA SER A 71 -5.02 10.76 18.99
C SER A 71 -5.80 11.93 19.56
N PRO A 72 -7.04 12.18 19.11
CA PRO A 72 -7.93 13.20 19.69
C PRO A 72 -8.15 12.96 21.18
N ALA A 73 -8.63 14.00 21.88
CA ALA A 73 -8.94 13.90 23.30
C ALA A 73 -10.11 12.92 23.54
N ASP A 74 -9.81 11.82 24.24
CA ASP A 74 -10.76 10.79 24.66
C ASP A 74 -10.24 10.13 25.95
N THR A 75 -11.01 9.21 26.51
CA THR A 75 -10.61 8.34 27.63
C THR A 75 -10.12 6.97 27.16
N LEU A 76 -10.43 6.59 25.92
CA LEU A 76 -10.00 5.36 25.25
C LEU A 76 -9.28 5.70 23.97
N HIS A 77 -8.09 5.14 23.78
CA HIS A 77 -7.26 5.39 22.61
C HIS A 77 -6.81 4.08 21.98
N HIS A 78 -6.84 4.04 20.66
CA HIS A 78 -6.30 2.97 19.84
C HIS A 78 -5.15 3.53 19.02
N LEU A 79 -3.93 3.12 19.29
CA LEU A 79 -2.71 3.67 18.71
C LEU A 79 -1.93 2.56 17.99
N ASP A 80 -1.56 2.83 16.77
CA ASP A 80 -0.87 1.87 15.91
C ASP A 80 0.63 2.15 15.89
N LEU A 81 1.43 1.14 16.26
CA LEU A 81 2.87 1.13 16.05
C LEU A 81 3.13 0.47 14.69
N LEU A 82 3.36 1.28 13.67
CA LEU A 82 3.47 0.87 12.27
C LEU A 82 4.92 0.80 11.82
N LEU A 83 5.16 0.09 10.73
CA LEU A 83 6.46 0.03 10.06
C LEU A 83 7.61 -0.41 10.98
N LEU A 84 7.33 -1.33 11.89
CA LEU A 84 8.32 -1.90 12.80
C LEU A 84 9.24 -2.87 12.04
N LYS A 85 10.47 -3.04 12.51
CA LYS A 85 11.36 -4.12 12.06
C LYS A 85 10.92 -5.44 12.70
N ALA A 86 11.00 -6.54 11.97
CA ALA A 86 10.77 -7.87 12.51
C ALA A 86 11.88 -8.28 13.49
N ASN A 87 11.59 -9.22 14.39
CA ASN A 87 12.52 -9.76 15.39
C ASN A 87 13.31 -8.70 16.19
N THR A 88 12.71 -7.54 16.44
CA THR A 88 13.38 -6.36 16.99
C THR A 88 12.76 -5.97 18.34
N GLU A 89 13.62 -5.64 19.30
CA GLU A 89 13.20 -5.14 20.61
C GLU A 89 13.04 -3.62 20.61
N TYR A 90 11.92 -3.19 21.18
CA TYR A 90 11.57 -1.78 21.36
C TYR A 90 11.27 -1.48 22.81
N THR A 91 11.60 -0.25 23.24
CA THR A 91 10.99 0.37 24.42
C THR A 91 9.91 1.33 23.99
N TYR A 92 8.88 1.55 24.82
CA TYR A 92 7.85 2.54 24.55
C TYR A 92 7.28 3.18 25.80
N ARG A 93 6.74 4.39 25.65
CA ARG A 93 6.02 5.13 26.67
C ARG A 93 4.75 5.73 26.10
N VAL A 94 3.67 5.62 26.81
CA VAL A 94 2.44 6.36 26.54
C VAL A 94 2.61 7.76 27.10
N VAL A 95 2.32 8.77 26.30
CA VAL A 95 2.36 10.18 26.66
C VAL A 95 0.96 10.77 26.56
N ILE A 96 0.44 11.22 27.71
CA ILE A 96 -0.78 12.01 27.76
C ILE A 96 -0.38 13.45 27.44
N ASP A 97 -0.83 13.97 26.31
CA ASP A 97 -0.43 15.26 25.75
C ASP A 97 -1.27 16.40 26.33
N ASN A 98 -1.22 16.52 27.65
CA ASN A 98 -1.77 17.63 28.42
C ASN A 98 -0.67 18.67 28.72
N LEU A 99 -0.99 19.71 29.47
CA LEU A 99 -0.06 20.79 29.80
C LEU A 99 1.27 20.29 30.39
N PHE A 100 1.27 19.20 31.15
CA PHE A 100 2.44 18.65 31.83
C PHE A 100 3.09 17.46 31.10
N LYS A 101 2.53 17.02 29.96
CA LYS A 101 3.02 15.86 29.17
C LYS A 101 3.35 14.66 30.04
N GLN A 102 2.32 14.12 30.69
CA GLN A 102 2.48 12.99 31.60
C GLN A 102 2.89 11.71 30.85
N LYS A 103 3.99 11.09 31.25
CA LYS A 103 4.51 9.86 30.65
C LYS A 103 4.29 8.65 31.55
N SER A 104 3.96 7.50 30.95
CA SER A 104 3.98 6.22 31.63
C SER A 104 5.40 5.83 32.05
N LYS A 105 5.53 4.81 32.88
CA LYS A 105 6.78 4.05 32.97
C LYS A 105 7.15 3.51 31.60
N GLU A 106 8.43 3.25 31.41
CA GLU A 106 8.93 2.58 30.20
C GLU A 106 8.45 1.12 30.18
N LEU A 107 7.97 0.70 29.03
CA LEU A 107 7.52 -0.64 28.71
C LEU A 107 8.35 -1.19 27.56
N THR A 108 8.37 -2.49 27.39
CA THR A 108 9.13 -3.16 26.33
C THR A 108 8.26 -4.14 25.58
N PHE A 109 8.56 -4.32 24.29
CA PHE A 109 8.05 -5.42 23.49
C PHE A 109 9.09 -5.88 22.49
N LYS A 110 8.91 -7.07 21.97
CA LYS A 110 9.68 -7.59 20.86
C LYS A 110 8.71 -7.95 19.71
N THR A 111 9.01 -7.50 18.50
CA THR A 111 8.27 -7.89 17.30
C THR A 111 8.55 -9.35 16.96
N ARG A 112 7.63 -9.99 16.25
CA ARG A 112 7.80 -11.38 15.81
C ARG A 112 8.86 -11.48 14.72
N GLU A 113 9.28 -12.70 14.47
CA GLU A 113 10.07 -13.02 13.29
C GLU A 113 9.26 -12.83 12.02
N GLN A 114 9.96 -12.52 10.94
CA GLN A 114 9.36 -12.45 9.62
C GLN A 114 8.82 -13.81 9.20
N SER A 115 7.72 -13.80 8.45
CA SER A 115 7.15 -15.04 7.91
C SER A 115 8.16 -15.74 7.00
N SER A 116 8.34 -17.05 7.19
CA SER A 116 9.33 -17.85 6.44
C SER A 116 9.10 -17.82 4.92
N TRP A 117 7.83 -17.76 4.47
CA TRP A 117 7.53 -17.65 3.05
C TRP A 117 8.09 -16.36 2.42
N LEU A 118 8.06 -15.25 3.15
CA LEU A 118 8.58 -13.97 2.67
C LEU A 118 10.12 -14.00 2.63
N VAL A 119 10.76 -14.49 3.70
CA VAL A 119 12.21 -14.60 3.80
C VAL A 119 12.77 -15.54 2.73
N ASN A 120 12.11 -16.66 2.49
CA ASN A 120 12.62 -17.70 1.57
C ASN A 120 12.35 -17.37 0.09
N HIS A 121 11.51 -16.37 -0.23
CA HIS A 121 11.17 -16.07 -1.62
C HIS A 121 12.15 -15.11 -2.28
N TRP A 122 12.27 -13.86 -1.78
CA TRP A 122 12.95 -12.80 -2.52
C TRP A 122 13.81 -11.89 -1.67
N PHE A 123 13.60 -11.83 -0.35
CA PHE A 123 14.21 -10.82 0.52
C PHE A 123 15.47 -11.30 1.25
N ASN A 124 15.81 -12.57 1.21
CA ASN A 124 17.05 -13.10 1.76
C ASN A 124 18.30 -12.67 0.97
N GLU A 125 18.12 -12.18 -0.26
CA GLU A 125 19.20 -11.75 -1.16
C GLU A 125 19.26 -10.23 -1.36
N LEU A 126 18.48 -9.46 -0.59
CA LEU A 126 18.54 -8.00 -0.65
C LEU A 126 19.79 -7.49 0.06
N HIS A 127 20.72 -7.00 -0.73
CA HIS A 127 21.97 -6.40 -0.26
C HIS A 127 22.07 -4.97 -0.79
N PRO A 128 21.57 -3.96 -0.05
CA PRO A 128 21.65 -2.58 -0.51
C PRO A 128 23.11 -2.13 -0.58
N HIS A 129 23.54 -1.63 -1.73
CA HIS A 129 24.90 -1.11 -1.92
C HIS A 129 25.05 0.30 -1.34
N ASP A 130 23.97 1.09 -1.37
CA ASP A 130 23.92 2.44 -0.83
C ASP A 130 22.70 2.62 0.06
N THR A 131 22.90 2.56 1.35
CA THR A 131 21.82 2.73 2.35
C THR A 131 21.39 4.18 2.51
N THR A 132 22.06 5.13 1.86
CA THR A 132 21.73 6.56 1.92
C THR A 132 20.87 7.02 0.75
N ALA A 133 20.76 6.24 -0.32
CA ALA A 133 20.12 6.62 -1.57
C ALA A 133 18.64 7.01 -1.42
N LEU A 134 17.92 6.40 -0.49
CA LEU A 134 16.50 6.68 -0.21
C LEU A 134 16.31 7.69 0.94
N GLY A 135 17.37 8.08 1.66
CA GLY A 135 17.24 8.83 2.91
C GLY A 135 16.37 8.04 3.90
N ASP A 136 15.30 8.67 4.41
CA ASP A 136 14.29 8.01 5.27
C ASP A 136 13.13 7.40 4.46
N GLY A 137 13.24 7.36 3.13
CA GLY A 137 12.24 6.82 2.22
C GLY A 137 12.15 5.28 2.25
N MET A 138 11.09 4.76 1.63
CA MET A 138 10.88 3.33 1.43
C MET A 138 10.46 3.05 0.00
N ILE A 139 10.77 1.86 -0.49
CA ILE A 139 10.33 1.38 -1.80
C ILE A 139 9.10 0.53 -1.61
N LEU A 140 8.00 0.87 -2.32
CA LEU A 140 6.84 0.02 -2.46
C LEU A 140 7.08 -0.95 -3.62
N ILE A 141 7.02 -2.23 -3.33
CA ILE A 141 7.07 -3.29 -4.34
C ILE A 141 5.77 -4.07 -4.36
N CYS A 142 5.43 -4.60 -5.53
CA CYS A 142 4.31 -5.52 -5.68
C CYS A 142 4.75 -6.77 -6.43
N PHE A 143 4.07 -7.89 -6.15
CA PHE A 143 4.38 -9.18 -6.74
C PHE A 143 3.15 -9.77 -7.44
N GLY A 144 3.24 -9.85 -8.76
CA GLY A 144 2.14 -10.26 -9.64
C GLY A 144 1.95 -11.77 -9.78
N ARG A 145 2.61 -12.58 -8.93
CA ARG A 145 2.48 -14.05 -8.91
C ARG A 145 1.92 -14.50 -7.57
N LEU A 146 1.74 -15.82 -7.37
CA LEU A 146 1.32 -16.39 -6.10
C LEU A 146 2.50 -16.67 -5.16
N PRO A 147 2.36 -16.38 -3.86
CA PRO A 147 1.29 -15.56 -3.29
C PRO A 147 1.44 -14.11 -3.75
N GLY A 148 0.33 -13.44 -4.10
CA GLY A 148 0.35 -12.01 -4.42
C GLY A 148 0.63 -11.18 -3.17
N TYR A 149 1.51 -10.19 -3.27
CA TYR A 149 1.78 -9.31 -2.14
C TYR A 149 2.26 -7.92 -2.57
N MET A 150 2.13 -6.99 -1.64
CA MET A 150 2.84 -5.71 -1.62
C MET A 150 3.75 -5.67 -0.42
N ALA A 151 4.89 -5.00 -0.53
CA ALA A 151 5.78 -4.78 0.61
C ALA A 151 6.43 -3.40 0.55
N LEU A 152 6.68 -2.81 1.71
CA LEU A 152 7.57 -1.66 1.87
C LEU A 152 8.93 -2.15 2.36
N ILE A 153 9.97 -1.70 1.69
CA ILE A 153 11.37 -2.01 2.00
C ILE A 153 12.09 -0.71 2.30
N ASP A 154 12.82 -0.65 3.40
CA ASP A 154 13.63 0.51 3.75
C ASP A 154 15.00 0.48 3.03
N ASN A 155 15.80 1.53 3.25
CA ASN A 155 17.12 1.67 2.67
C ASN A 155 18.17 0.67 3.23
N GLU A 156 17.86 -0.04 4.31
CA GLU A 156 18.69 -1.13 4.85
C GLU A 156 18.31 -2.50 4.24
N GLY A 157 17.29 -2.55 3.36
CA GLY A 157 16.75 -3.78 2.78
C GLY A 157 15.78 -4.52 3.69
N GLU A 158 15.37 -3.91 4.81
CA GLU A 158 14.45 -4.52 5.76
C GLU A 158 13.00 -4.32 5.33
N VAL A 159 12.21 -5.40 5.37
CA VAL A 159 10.77 -5.32 5.13
C VAL A 159 10.09 -4.66 6.32
N ARG A 160 9.43 -3.53 6.07
CA ARG A 160 8.78 -2.71 7.08
C ARG A 160 7.25 -2.84 7.08
N TRP A 161 6.70 -3.40 6.04
CA TRP A 161 5.28 -3.66 5.88
C TRP A 161 5.07 -4.70 4.79
N VAL A 162 4.05 -5.53 4.94
CA VAL A 162 3.60 -6.49 3.91
C VAL A 162 2.09 -6.66 3.98
N TRP A 163 1.48 -6.74 2.83
CA TRP A 163 0.12 -7.22 2.63
C TRP A 163 0.13 -8.35 1.62
N GLN A 164 -0.52 -9.45 1.95
CA GLN A 164 -0.53 -10.68 1.16
C GLN A 164 -1.95 -11.07 0.77
N VAL A 165 -2.09 -11.63 -0.42
CA VAL A 165 -3.32 -12.23 -0.94
C VAL A 165 -3.01 -13.63 -1.46
N ASP A 166 -3.75 -14.63 -1.00
CA ASP A 166 -3.39 -16.03 -1.27
C ASP A 166 -3.78 -16.49 -2.68
N ASP A 167 -4.84 -15.93 -3.26
CA ASP A 167 -5.52 -16.40 -4.46
C ASP A 167 -5.34 -15.48 -5.70
N ILE A 168 -4.61 -14.39 -5.56
CA ILE A 168 -4.51 -13.39 -6.62
C ILE A 168 -3.15 -12.69 -6.59
N GLY A 169 -2.61 -12.28 -7.75
CA GLY A 169 -1.38 -11.48 -7.82
C GLY A 169 -1.65 -9.99 -7.69
N VAL A 170 -0.63 -9.23 -7.27
CA VAL A 170 -0.65 -7.77 -7.25
C VAL A 170 0.21 -7.25 -8.39
N ARG A 171 -0.42 -6.70 -9.43
CA ARG A 171 0.27 -6.31 -10.67
C ARG A 171 0.92 -4.93 -10.58
N ALA A 172 0.25 -3.99 -9.97
CA ALA A 172 0.72 -2.63 -9.75
C ALA A 172 0.18 -2.12 -8.42
N ALA A 173 0.85 -1.14 -7.86
CA ALA A 173 0.42 -0.51 -6.63
C ALA A 173 0.91 0.94 -6.56
N SER A 174 0.12 1.80 -5.93
CA SER A 174 0.47 3.19 -5.66
C SER A 174 0.06 3.61 -4.26
N ILE A 175 0.63 4.71 -3.78
CA ILE A 175 0.23 5.33 -2.52
C ILE A 175 -0.92 6.31 -2.82
N THR A 176 -2.01 6.20 -2.07
CA THR A 176 -3.15 7.11 -2.20
C THR A 176 -2.91 8.42 -1.45
N PRO A 177 -3.65 9.51 -1.76
CA PRO A 177 -3.58 10.76 -1.01
C PRO A 177 -3.88 10.61 0.50
N ARG A 178 -4.55 9.54 0.91
CA ARG A 178 -4.83 9.22 2.32
C ARG A 178 -3.68 8.51 3.03
N GLY A 179 -2.62 8.12 2.29
CA GLY A 179 -1.51 7.34 2.83
C GLY A 179 -1.83 5.85 2.98
N THR A 180 -2.81 5.35 2.23
CA THR A 180 -3.12 3.94 2.04
C THR A 180 -2.49 3.44 0.74
N PHE A 181 -2.64 2.17 0.39
CA PHE A 181 -2.15 1.59 -0.85
C PHE A 181 -3.30 1.20 -1.75
N LEU A 182 -3.24 1.62 -3.01
CA LEU A 182 -4.14 1.14 -4.06
C LEU A 182 -3.42 0.05 -4.84
N ALA A 183 -4.01 -1.14 -4.89
CA ALA A 183 -3.47 -2.31 -5.55
C ALA A 183 -4.30 -2.67 -6.79
N MET A 184 -3.63 -2.94 -7.90
CA MET A 184 -4.21 -3.60 -9.06
C MET A 184 -4.07 -5.11 -8.90
N LEU A 185 -5.20 -5.81 -8.88
CA LEU A 185 -5.30 -7.24 -8.66
C LEU A 185 -5.36 -7.97 -10.00
N ARG A 186 -4.61 -9.07 -10.09
CA ARG A 186 -4.53 -9.90 -11.28
C ARG A 186 -5.11 -11.27 -11.00
N PRO A 187 -6.19 -11.70 -11.68
CA PRO A 187 -6.70 -13.05 -11.53
C PRO A 187 -5.70 -14.07 -12.06
N PHE A 188 -5.68 -15.24 -11.45
CA PHE A 188 -4.92 -16.38 -11.95
C PHE A 188 -5.75 -17.18 -12.93
N VAL A 189 -5.18 -17.41 -14.10
CA VAL A 189 -5.68 -18.44 -15.00
C VAL A 189 -5.10 -19.77 -14.50
N LYS A 190 -5.96 -20.73 -14.18
CA LYS A 190 -5.62 -22.02 -13.57
C LYS A 190 -4.52 -22.79 -14.31
N ASP A 191 -4.42 -22.57 -15.62
CA ASP A 191 -3.43 -23.24 -16.49
C ASP A 191 -2.01 -22.68 -16.37
N VAL A 192 -1.80 -21.63 -15.59
CA VAL A 192 -0.49 -20.99 -15.35
C VAL A 192 0.04 -21.34 -13.95
N ILE A 193 -0.75 -22.03 -13.12
CA ILE A 193 -0.37 -22.37 -11.73
C ILE A 193 0.80 -23.35 -11.70
N ASP A 194 0.94 -24.22 -12.67
CA ASP A 194 2.03 -25.22 -12.71
C ASP A 194 3.42 -24.58 -12.86
N ASP A 195 3.51 -23.39 -13.43
CA ASP A 195 4.77 -22.64 -13.56
C ASP A 195 5.20 -21.94 -12.24
N TYR A 196 4.33 -21.85 -11.23
CA TYR A 196 4.58 -21.10 -10.00
C TYR A 196 5.18 -21.91 -8.86
N THR A 197 5.21 -23.21 -8.98
CA THR A 197 5.93 -24.09 -8.04
C THR A 197 7.43 -24.13 -8.35
N MET A 198 7.84 -23.57 -9.49
CA MET A 198 9.24 -23.54 -9.90
C MET A 198 10.03 -22.47 -9.15
N THR A 199 11.24 -22.80 -8.74
CA THR A 199 12.20 -21.82 -8.25
C THR A 199 12.61 -20.83 -9.36
N PRO A 200 13.11 -19.62 -9.03
CA PRO A 200 13.62 -18.67 -10.03
C PRO A 200 14.67 -19.27 -10.97
N GLU A 201 15.43 -20.24 -10.50
CA GLU A 201 16.42 -20.97 -11.28
C GLU A 201 15.77 -21.95 -12.26
N GLN A 202 14.75 -22.67 -11.83
CA GLN A 202 13.97 -23.55 -12.70
C GLN A 202 13.24 -22.76 -13.78
N VAL A 203 12.69 -21.58 -13.45
CA VAL A 203 12.05 -20.70 -14.45
C VAL A 203 13.06 -20.15 -15.46
N ARG A 204 14.30 -19.86 -15.07
CA ARG A 204 15.36 -19.40 -15.98
C ARG A 204 15.84 -20.50 -16.92
N ASN A 205 15.86 -21.73 -16.47
CA ASN A 205 16.39 -22.90 -17.17
C ASN A 205 15.31 -23.73 -17.91
N ASP A 206 14.03 -23.29 -17.84
CA ASP A 206 12.95 -24.01 -18.49
C ASP A 206 13.01 -23.80 -20.01
N GLU A 207 13.52 -24.83 -20.70
CA GLU A 207 13.57 -24.91 -22.17
C GLU A 207 12.18 -25.07 -22.80
N HIS A 208 11.14 -25.34 -22.02
CA HIS A 208 9.76 -25.52 -22.47
C HIS A 208 8.93 -24.24 -22.45
N LYS A 209 9.55 -23.05 -22.35
CA LYS A 209 8.85 -21.78 -22.51
C LYS A 209 8.05 -21.80 -23.80
N LYS A 210 6.79 -22.21 -23.70
CA LYS A 210 5.83 -22.02 -24.80
C LYS A 210 5.83 -20.53 -25.11
N PRO A 211 6.13 -20.16 -26.36
CA PRO A 211 6.08 -18.74 -26.72
C PRO A 211 4.70 -18.23 -26.32
N MET A 212 4.66 -17.15 -25.51
CA MET A 212 3.41 -16.50 -25.17
C MET A 212 2.66 -16.23 -26.47
N ARG A 213 1.47 -16.78 -26.61
CA ARG A 213 0.62 -16.43 -27.75
C ARG A 213 0.37 -14.93 -27.64
N ARG A 214 0.90 -14.17 -28.60
CA ARG A 214 0.56 -12.75 -28.76
C ARG A 214 -0.96 -12.65 -28.76
N GLY A 215 -1.53 -11.92 -27.78
CA GLY A 215 -2.99 -11.79 -27.63
C GLY A 215 -3.61 -12.55 -26.47
N SER A 216 -2.87 -13.34 -25.69
CA SER A 216 -3.42 -13.87 -24.44
C SER A 216 -3.50 -12.75 -23.40
N ILE A 217 -4.70 -12.33 -23.12
CA ILE A 217 -5.09 -11.28 -22.15
C ILE A 217 -4.52 -11.54 -20.74
N GLY A 218 -4.04 -12.75 -20.48
CA GLY A 218 -3.68 -13.22 -19.15
C GLY A 218 -2.44 -12.65 -18.48
N PHE A 219 -1.53 -12.03 -19.22
CA PHE A 219 -0.19 -11.73 -18.65
C PHE A 219 0.06 -10.27 -18.24
N ALA A 220 -0.62 -9.30 -18.81
CA ALA A 220 -0.33 -7.88 -18.58
C ALA A 220 -1.41 -7.15 -17.79
N GLY A 221 -2.61 -7.69 -17.64
CA GLY A 221 -3.76 -6.99 -17.10
C GLY A 221 -4.14 -7.34 -15.69
N GLY A 222 -4.89 -6.44 -15.07
CA GLY A 222 -5.62 -6.63 -13.83
C GLY A 222 -7.11 -6.58 -14.10
N THR A 223 -7.89 -7.25 -13.28
CA THR A 223 -9.36 -7.24 -13.35
C THR A 223 -9.99 -6.86 -12.02
N GLY A 224 -9.18 -6.44 -11.07
CA GLY A 224 -9.64 -6.00 -9.77
C GLY A 224 -8.77 -4.92 -9.18
N LEU A 225 -9.32 -4.23 -8.20
CA LEU A 225 -8.66 -3.19 -7.41
C LEU A 225 -8.94 -3.43 -5.94
N ALA A 226 -8.00 -3.02 -5.09
CA ALA A 226 -8.20 -3.00 -3.65
C ALA A 226 -7.49 -1.81 -3.03
N GLU A 227 -8.08 -1.22 -2.00
CA GLU A 227 -7.39 -0.27 -1.15
C GLU A 227 -7.05 -0.91 0.19
N VAL A 228 -5.80 -0.75 0.61
CA VAL A 228 -5.24 -1.42 1.79
C VAL A 228 -4.63 -0.39 2.72
N SER A 229 -4.95 -0.48 4.01
CA SER A 229 -4.40 0.38 5.05
C SER A 229 -2.96 -0.03 5.43
N LEU A 230 -2.26 0.87 6.12
CA LEU A 230 -0.95 0.56 6.73
C LEU A 230 -1.04 -0.50 7.85
N THR A 231 -2.24 -0.79 8.37
CA THR A 231 -2.44 -1.91 9.31
C THR A 231 -2.60 -3.25 8.60
N GLY A 232 -2.64 -3.25 7.25
CA GLY A 232 -2.84 -4.46 6.43
C GLY A 232 -4.30 -4.84 6.25
N GLU A 233 -5.23 -3.96 6.60
CA GLU A 233 -6.67 -4.16 6.41
C GLU A 233 -7.07 -3.80 4.98
N THR A 234 -7.77 -4.68 4.30
CA THR A 234 -8.41 -4.38 3.01
C THR A 234 -9.65 -3.54 3.27
N MET A 235 -9.58 -2.25 2.94
CA MET A 235 -10.67 -1.29 3.17
C MET A 235 -11.84 -1.51 2.22
N TRP A 236 -11.53 -1.79 0.96
CA TRP A 236 -12.48 -2.22 -0.05
C TRP A 236 -11.78 -3.01 -1.16
N ARG A 237 -12.54 -3.82 -1.87
CA ARG A 237 -12.10 -4.55 -3.06
C ARG A 237 -13.17 -4.44 -4.14
N LEU A 238 -12.74 -4.19 -5.36
CA LEU A 238 -13.55 -4.08 -6.55
C LEU A 238 -13.11 -5.13 -7.56
N ASP A 239 -14.08 -5.85 -8.11
CA ASP A 239 -13.87 -6.85 -9.15
C ASP A 239 -14.51 -6.31 -10.44
N LEU A 240 -13.68 -5.84 -11.35
CA LEU A 240 -14.12 -5.21 -12.60
C LEU A 240 -14.78 -6.19 -13.55
N ASP A 241 -14.43 -7.47 -13.51
CA ASP A 241 -15.03 -8.51 -14.35
C ASP A 241 -16.53 -8.70 -14.08
N LYS A 242 -16.97 -8.35 -12.86
CA LYS A 242 -18.39 -8.49 -12.47
C LYS A 242 -19.23 -7.28 -12.83
N ILE A 243 -18.61 -6.13 -13.02
CA ILE A 243 -19.30 -4.84 -13.16
C ILE A 243 -19.73 -4.59 -14.61
N GLU A 244 -18.93 -5.02 -15.60
CA GLU A 244 -19.21 -4.69 -17.00
C GLU A 244 -18.90 -5.82 -17.99
N LYS A 245 -19.66 -6.93 -17.93
CA LYS A 245 -19.57 -7.99 -18.93
C LYS A 245 -19.93 -7.54 -20.37
N GLU A 246 -20.61 -6.41 -20.52
CA GLU A 246 -21.12 -5.93 -21.81
C GLU A 246 -20.24 -4.83 -22.47
N LYS A 247 -19.31 -4.25 -21.71
CA LYS A 247 -18.39 -3.22 -22.22
C LYS A 247 -16.97 -3.73 -22.17
N ASP A 248 -16.24 -3.56 -23.26
CA ASP A 248 -14.88 -4.05 -23.50
C ASP A 248 -13.78 -3.47 -22.57
N TYR A 249 -14.13 -2.95 -21.39
CA TYR A 249 -13.19 -2.36 -20.41
C TYR A 249 -12.51 -3.38 -19.50
N GLN A 250 -12.55 -4.65 -19.83
CA GLN A 250 -12.24 -5.75 -18.93
C GLN A 250 -10.77 -5.87 -18.48
N VAL A 251 -9.86 -5.13 -19.09
CA VAL A 251 -8.43 -5.24 -18.80
C VAL A 251 -7.84 -3.87 -18.51
N ILE A 252 -7.57 -3.62 -17.23
CA ILE A 252 -6.69 -2.55 -16.80
C ILE A 252 -5.26 -3.07 -16.74
N HIS A 253 -4.25 -2.22 -16.92
CA HIS A 253 -2.87 -2.69 -16.97
C HIS A 253 -1.85 -1.65 -16.50
N HIS A 254 -0.66 -2.12 -16.17
CA HIS A 254 0.56 -1.42 -15.84
C HIS A 254 0.48 -0.48 -14.65
N ASP A 255 -0.44 0.50 -14.61
CA ASP A 255 -0.43 1.54 -13.59
C ASP A 255 -1.82 1.88 -13.06
N VAL A 256 -1.87 2.31 -11.80
CA VAL A 256 -3.08 2.70 -11.10
C VAL A 256 -2.76 3.81 -10.10
N LEU A 257 -3.46 4.93 -10.20
CA LEU A 257 -3.30 6.10 -9.33
C LEU A 257 -4.67 6.52 -8.77
N MET A 258 -4.67 7.10 -7.58
CA MET A 258 -5.87 7.73 -7.00
C MET A 258 -5.64 9.23 -6.85
N ASP A 259 -6.58 10.04 -7.33
CA ASP A 259 -6.55 11.48 -7.14
C ASP A 259 -7.09 11.91 -5.76
N LYS A 260 -7.03 13.20 -5.47
CA LYS A 260 -7.51 13.81 -4.22
C LYS A 260 -9.03 13.67 -4.01
N ASP A 261 -9.79 13.50 -5.09
CA ASP A 261 -11.25 13.35 -5.08
C ASP A 261 -11.66 11.86 -5.00
N HIS A 262 -10.68 10.98 -4.79
CA HIS A 262 -10.80 9.52 -4.70
C HIS A 262 -11.23 8.84 -6.00
N HIS A 263 -11.02 9.47 -7.15
CA HIS A 263 -11.15 8.82 -8.43
C HIS A 263 -9.90 8.02 -8.77
N ILE A 264 -10.08 6.89 -9.39
CA ILE A 264 -9.01 5.97 -9.75
C ILE A 264 -8.73 6.12 -11.23
N HIS A 265 -7.48 6.46 -11.56
CA HIS A 265 -6.98 6.57 -12.91
C HIS A 265 -6.15 5.34 -13.22
N THR A 266 -6.45 4.67 -14.32
CA THR A 266 -5.72 3.47 -14.74
C THR A 266 -5.62 3.39 -16.24
N LEU A 267 -4.63 2.67 -16.73
CA LEU A 267 -4.55 2.32 -18.13
C LEU A 267 -5.51 1.18 -18.45
N TYR A 268 -6.16 1.24 -19.63
CA TYR A 268 -7.03 0.17 -20.11
C TYR A 268 -6.80 -0.09 -21.59
N ARG A 269 -7.30 -1.19 -22.13
CA ARG A 269 -7.13 -1.58 -23.54
C ARG A 269 -8.40 -1.39 -24.37
N PRO A 270 -8.62 -0.19 -24.93
CA PRO A 270 -9.71 0.05 -25.84
C PRO A 270 -9.53 -0.73 -27.14
N LYS A 271 -10.62 -1.23 -27.68
CA LYS A 271 -10.66 -1.88 -29.00
C LYS A 271 -11.22 -0.94 -30.06
N LYS A 272 -10.69 -1.05 -31.27
CA LYS A 272 -11.16 -0.31 -32.46
C LYS A 272 -11.34 -1.28 -33.61
N ILE A 273 -12.53 -1.35 -34.20
CA ILE A 273 -12.75 -2.08 -35.46
C ILE A 273 -12.36 -1.16 -36.60
N ALA A 274 -11.43 -1.58 -37.44
CA ALA A 274 -11.00 -0.84 -38.63
C ALA A 274 -10.61 -1.78 -39.77
N THR A 275 -10.70 -1.27 -40.99
CA THR A 275 -10.16 -1.95 -42.18
C THR A 275 -8.74 -1.46 -42.39
N ILE A 276 -7.77 -2.37 -42.33
CA ILE A 276 -6.33 -2.07 -42.40
C ILE A 276 -5.65 -2.94 -43.43
N SER A 277 -4.48 -2.50 -43.90
CA SER A 277 -3.64 -3.32 -44.78
C SER A 277 -2.76 -4.26 -43.97
N VAL A 278 -2.91 -5.56 -44.21
CA VAL A 278 -2.07 -6.60 -43.59
C VAL A 278 -1.37 -7.35 -44.73
N ASN A 279 -0.06 -7.24 -44.83
CA ASN A 279 0.75 -7.85 -45.92
C ASN A 279 0.23 -7.52 -47.33
N GLY A 280 -0.27 -6.29 -47.53
CA GLY A 280 -0.81 -5.84 -48.80
C GLY A 280 -2.26 -6.22 -49.08
N THR A 281 -2.94 -6.90 -48.16
CA THR A 281 -4.35 -7.26 -48.28
C THR A 281 -5.17 -6.41 -47.29
N MET A 282 -6.30 -5.87 -47.74
CA MET A 282 -7.22 -5.13 -46.87
C MET A 282 -8.07 -6.10 -46.05
N GLU A 283 -7.98 -5.99 -44.74
CA GLU A 283 -8.70 -6.83 -43.79
C GLU A 283 -9.42 -5.95 -42.73
N THR A 284 -10.63 -6.35 -42.39
CA THR A 284 -11.32 -5.73 -41.22
C THR A 284 -10.98 -6.53 -40.00
N ASP A 285 -10.35 -5.87 -38.99
CA ASP A 285 -9.90 -6.52 -37.79
C ASP A 285 -10.21 -5.63 -36.53
N THR A 286 -10.13 -6.26 -35.37
CA THR A 286 -10.24 -5.56 -34.10
C THR A 286 -8.85 -5.20 -33.57
N LEU A 287 -8.53 -3.91 -33.58
CA LEU A 287 -7.26 -3.37 -33.12
C LEU A 287 -7.27 -3.22 -31.60
N GLY A 288 -6.18 -3.61 -30.95
CA GLY A 288 -5.92 -3.34 -29.55
C GLY A 288 -5.11 -2.06 -29.36
N GLY A 289 -5.53 -1.21 -28.47
CA GLY A 289 -4.81 0.04 -28.18
C GLY A 289 -4.70 0.28 -26.66
N ASP A 290 -4.20 1.43 -26.32
CA ASP A 290 -4.12 1.89 -24.94
C ASP A 290 -4.94 3.16 -24.72
N GLY A 291 -5.43 3.34 -23.51
CA GLY A 291 -6.21 4.50 -23.11
C GLY A 291 -6.15 4.70 -21.60
N ILE A 292 -6.74 5.78 -21.15
CA ILE A 292 -6.89 6.12 -19.73
C ILE A 292 -8.36 6.00 -19.36
N MET A 293 -8.63 5.30 -18.27
CA MET A 293 -9.96 5.17 -17.69
C MET A 293 -9.95 5.76 -16.30
N VAL A 294 -10.97 6.54 -15.99
CA VAL A 294 -11.22 7.10 -14.66
C VAL A 294 -12.48 6.45 -14.10
N ILE A 295 -12.36 5.85 -12.94
CA ILE A 295 -13.46 5.18 -12.24
C ILE A 295 -13.58 5.68 -10.80
N ASP A 296 -14.76 5.54 -10.21
CA ASP A 296 -14.93 5.72 -8.77
C ASP A 296 -14.64 4.43 -7.99
N THR A 297 -14.68 4.50 -6.66
CA THR A 297 -14.45 3.34 -5.77
C THR A 297 -15.57 2.30 -5.80
N LEU A 298 -16.65 2.56 -6.51
CA LEU A 298 -17.76 1.62 -6.76
C LEU A 298 -17.61 0.92 -8.12
N GLY A 299 -16.65 1.37 -8.94
CA GLY A 299 -16.38 0.82 -10.28
C GLY A 299 -17.17 1.50 -11.40
N ASN A 300 -17.87 2.60 -11.14
CA ASN A 300 -18.51 3.36 -12.20
C ASN A 300 -17.47 4.07 -13.04
N VAL A 301 -17.53 3.92 -14.35
CA VAL A 301 -16.65 4.62 -15.29
C VAL A 301 -17.13 6.07 -15.41
N LEU A 302 -16.26 6.99 -14.98
CA LEU A 302 -16.53 8.44 -15.00
C LEU A 302 -16.07 9.07 -16.31
N LYS A 303 -14.91 8.62 -16.83
CA LYS A 303 -14.31 9.16 -18.03
C LYS A 303 -13.38 8.13 -18.68
N THR A 304 -13.32 8.16 -20.00
CA THR A 304 -12.32 7.41 -20.77
C THR A 304 -11.67 8.33 -21.81
N TRP A 305 -10.42 8.02 -22.14
CA TRP A 305 -9.70 8.54 -23.27
C TRP A 305 -9.00 7.37 -23.98
N SER A 306 -9.03 7.35 -25.30
CA SER A 306 -8.40 6.31 -26.11
C SER A 306 -7.39 6.91 -27.06
N ALA A 307 -6.24 6.28 -27.20
CA ALA A 307 -5.25 6.68 -28.19
C ALA A 307 -5.81 6.58 -29.63
N TRP A 308 -6.81 5.71 -29.85
CA TRP A 308 -7.51 5.61 -31.14
C TRP A 308 -8.34 6.84 -31.50
N ASP A 309 -8.66 7.72 -30.53
CA ASP A 309 -9.44 8.94 -30.80
C ASP A 309 -8.61 10.02 -31.50
N VAL A 310 -7.28 9.90 -31.43
CA VAL A 310 -6.34 10.89 -31.99
C VAL A 310 -5.38 10.28 -33.03
N TRP A 311 -5.39 8.94 -33.20
CA TRP A 311 -4.46 8.27 -34.09
C TRP A 311 -5.00 8.12 -35.50
N ASP A 312 -4.19 8.47 -36.49
CA ASP A 312 -4.51 8.32 -37.90
C ASP A 312 -4.21 6.88 -38.39
N ILE A 313 -5.22 6.02 -38.27
CA ILE A 313 -5.12 4.59 -38.63
C ILE A 313 -4.89 4.41 -40.14
N GLU A 314 -5.49 5.26 -40.97
CA GLU A 314 -5.45 5.12 -42.44
C GLU A 314 -4.05 5.37 -42.99
N ASN A 315 -3.31 6.29 -42.35
CA ASN A 315 -1.95 6.64 -42.79
C ASN A 315 -0.84 5.96 -41.96
N ASP A 316 -1.18 5.02 -41.05
CA ASP A 316 -0.18 4.28 -40.30
C ASP A 316 0.36 3.06 -41.08
N PRO A 317 1.61 3.11 -41.56
CA PRO A 317 2.17 2.03 -42.38
C PRO A 317 2.45 0.75 -41.58
N TYR A 318 2.46 0.83 -40.24
CA TYR A 318 2.79 -0.27 -39.32
C TYR A 318 1.57 -0.86 -38.63
N ILE A 319 0.37 -0.36 -38.89
CA ILE A 319 -0.85 -0.78 -38.17
C ILE A 319 -1.13 -2.28 -38.31
N GLY A 320 -0.84 -2.85 -39.49
CA GLY A 320 -1.04 -4.28 -39.74
C GLY A 320 -0.10 -5.18 -38.95
N GLU A 321 1.12 -4.71 -38.65
CA GLU A 321 2.12 -5.44 -37.86
C GLU A 321 1.83 -5.36 -36.36
N TYR A 322 1.47 -4.16 -35.90
CA TYR A 322 1.27 -3.88 -34.46
C TYR A 322 -0.20 -3.75 -34.05
N ARG A 323 -1.13 -4.29 -34.80
CA ARG A 323 -2.57 -4.15 -34.63
C ARG A 323 -3.11 -4.48 -33.25
N TYR A 324 -2.38 -5.26 -32.43
CA TYR A 324 -2.80 -5.64 -31.08
C TYR A 324 -1.99 -4.94 -29.98
N ASP A 325 -0.98 -4.15 -30.29
CA ASP A 325 -0.08 -3.51 -29.33
C ASP A 325 0.60 -2.28 -29.97
N ARG A 326 -0.20 -1.41 -30.61
CA ARG A 326 0.34 -0.25 -31.37
C ARG A 326 0.90 0.84 -30.45
N PHE A 327 0.32 1.01 -29.28
CA PHE A 327 0.70 2.06 -28.34
C PHE A 327 1.42 1.45 -27.14
N HIS A 328 1.79 1.03 -26.44
CA HIS A 328 2.51 0.44 -25.32
C HIS A 328 2.74 1.45 -24.18
N ILE A 329 1.63 1.97 -23.63
CA ILE A 329 1.67 2.89 -22.48
C ILE A 329 1.93 2.09 -21.20
N ASN A 330 2.93 2.51 -20.40
CA ASN A 330 3.36 1.78 -19.21
C ASN A 330 3.20 2.54 -17.89
N GLY A 331 2.85 3.81 -17.91
CA GLY A 331 2.74 4.60 -16.69
C GLY A 331 1.84 5.81 -16.82
N LEU A 332 1.35 6.28 -15.68
CA LEU A 332 0.55 7.49 -15.49
C LEU A 332 1.24 8.40 -14.48
N CYS A 333 1.08 9.70 -14.62
CA CYS A 333 1.43 10.67 -13.58
C CYS A 333 0.39 11.78 -13.55
N PHE A 334 0.22 12.40 -12.39
CA PHE A 334 -0.50 13.66 -12.25
C PHE A 334 0.50 14.83 -12.37
N ASP A 335 0.06 15.90 -13.00
CA ASP A 335 0.80 17.16 -13.05
C ASP A 335 0.74 17.90 -11.71
#